data_50488243cdcd6151c72becabcbaf4715
#
_entry.id   50488243cdcd6151c72becabcbaf4715
#
_cell.length_a   1.000
_cell.length_b   1.000
_cell.length_c   1.000
_cell.angle_alpha   90.00
_cell.angle_beta   90.00
_cell.angle_gamma   90.00
#
_symmetry.space_group_name_H-M   'P 1'
#
loop_
_entity.id
_entity.type
_entity.pdbx_description
1 polymer ?
#
loop_
_entity_poly.entity_id
_entity_poly.type
_entity_poly.pdbx_seq_one_letter_code
_entity_poly.pdbx_strand_id
1 'polypeptide(L)'
;MKNCTIAALSLSLAAGLTTGSALGQSSFDTGAPLPTGVTSPKVYVFPMEGQMGTDISEPIFKKLIEDAKRQKPDILILRLKSADIDRINHLRNDDPNEFGLVGEITTYRDMVKSVHDELMDIPQLMWVEDAVGVSGLAALAWERMYMSSDARLGGLHQFKEMVESQWSDDDVRAKMVAAWTGIMKGLVQLGRYPETLADAMIFTERTLSVNFEGRGAKWVPDTSGTWVVDSSEDRAVSFQAPVAENILLSDGTADSLDDLVFLLGYRDYTLIDTGEKLAKQYSDDWRKAMDNIREWMEEASETDEDIAGLGRRRSLYEKVLSALKAYPVVEKRREMQQAGVNKIAIEGLIDDIKKDIQRQRDAARGNRGSGGSGGGGRGLGGGGVRPPRGDLPEFALDGMK
;
A
#
# COMPACT_ATOMS: atom_id res chain seq x y z
N MET A 1 -48.27 -83.84 6.86
CA MET A 1 -47.72 -83.49 8.21
C MET A 1 -46.47 -82.67 8.06
N LYS A 2 -46.39 -81.67 8.79
CA LYS A 2 -45.37 -80.64 9.01
C LYS A 2 -45.64 -79.32 8.28
N ASN A 3 -46.14 -78.38 9.11
CA ASN A 3 -46.37 -76.96 8.86
C ASN A 3 -45.06 -76.29 8.63
N CYS A 4 -45.00 -75.40 7.63
CA CYS A 4 -43.93 -74.46 7.48
C CYS A 4 -44.55 -73.03 7.39
N THR A 5 -44.43 -72.32 8.48
CA THR A 5 -44.90 -70.97 8.66
C THR A 5 -43.91 -70.03 7.95
N ILE A 6 -44.36 -69.30 6.94
CA ILE A 6 -43.57 -68.29 6.27
C ILE A 6 -43.82 -66.96 7.00
N ALA A 7 -42.79 -66.44 7.69
CA ALA A 7 -42.79 -65.13 8.30
C ALA A 7 -42.56 -64.11 7.20
N ALA A 8 -43.51 -63.22 6.99
CA ALA A 8 -43.37 -62.04 6.11
C ALA A 8 -42.50 -60.98 6.78
N LEU A 9 -41.31 -60.72 6.21
CA LEU A 9 -40.46 -59.65 6.59
C LEU A 9 -40.91 -58.39 5.79
N SER A 10 -41.55 -57.45 6.47
CA SER A 10 -41.84 -56.14 5.92
C SER A 10 -40.56 -55.27 5.91
N LEU A 11 -40.02 -55.08 4.72
CA LEU A 11 -38.89 -54.15 4.50
C LEU A 11 -39.45 -52.75 4.40
N SER A 12 -39.29 -51.95 5.47
CA SER A 12 -39.55 -50.53 5.47
C SER A 12 -38.43 -49.81 4.73
N LEU A 13 -38.71 -49.36 3.51
CA LEU A 13 -37.81 -48.52 2.73
C LEU A 13 -37.88 -47.09 3.31
N ALA A 14 -36.96 -46.76 4.23
CA ALA A 14 -36.72 -45.40 4.64
C ALA A 14 -36.05 -44.70 3.49
N ALA A 15 -36.78 -43.84 2.77
CA ALA A 15 -36.22 -42.91 1.82
C ALA A 15 -35.39 -41.87 2.58
N GLY A 16 -34.10 -42.14 2.71
CA GLY A 16 -33.12 -41.15 3.13
C GLY A 16 -33.02 -40.08 2.06
N LEU A 17 -33.63 -38.94 2.30
CA LEU A 17 -33.28 -37.71 1.63
C LEU A 17 -31.82 -37.42 1.98
N THR A 18 -30.91 -37.85 1.12
CA THR A 18 -29.56 -37.30 1.11
C THR A 18 -29.67 -35.85 0.69
N THR A 19 -29.72 -34.98 1.71
CA THR A 19 -29.38 -33.57 1.55
C THR A 19 -28.04 -33.52 0.85
N GLY A 20 -28.07 -32.99 -0.37
CA GLY A 20 -26.88 -32.80 -1.17
C GLY A 20 -25.80 -32.15 -0.30
N SER A 21 -24.67 -32.80 -0.32
CA SER A 21 -23.44 -32.26 0.24
C SER A 21 -23.28 -30.84 -0.32
N ALA A 22 -23.48 -29.86 0.53
CA ALA A 22 -22.93 -28.52 0.28
C ALA A 22 -21.45 -28.74 0.00
N LEU A 23 -21.06 -28.57 -1.25
CA LEU A 23 -19.67 -28.46 -1.66
C LEU A 23 -19.07 -27.48 -0.68
N GLY A 24 -18.03 -27.88 0.01
CA GLY A 24 -17.42 -27.19 1.09
C GLY A 24 -17.21 -25.72 0.73
N GLN A 25 -18.02 -24.86 1.33
CA GLN A 25 -17.69 -23.47 1.46
C GLN A 25 -16.37 -23.47 2.25
N SER A 26 -15.30 -23.15 1.54
CA SER A 26 -14.03 -22.88 2.18
C SER A 26 -14.29 -21.85 3.28
N SER A 27 -13.77 -22.10 4.46
CA SER A 27 -13.94 -21.29 5.67
C SER A 27 -13.32 -19.88 5.59
N PHE A 28 -13.15 -19.34 4.40
CA PHE A 28 -12.74 -17.98 4.11
C PHE A 28 -13.93 -17.20 3.55
N ASP A 29 -15.00 -17.10 4.33
CA ASP A 29 -16.05 -16.14 4.05
C ASP A 29 -15.48 -14.76 4.40
N THR A 30 -14.96 -14.07 3.40
CA THR A 30 -14.25 -12.78 3.58
C THR A 30 -15.20 -11.62 3.81
N GLY A 31 -16.50 -11.86 3.99
CA GLY A 31 -17.43 -10.79 4.22
C GLY A 31 -18.67 -11.20 4.97
N ALA A 32 -18.96 -10.52 6.06
CA ALA A 32 -20.26 -10.58 6.70
C ALA A 32 -21.37 -10.34 5.65
N PRO A 33 -22.53 -10.99 5.76
CA PRO A 33 -23.66 -10.74 4.86
C PRO A 33 -24.14 -9.29 5.02
N LEU A 34 -24.66 -8.74 3.92
CA LEU A 34 -25.30 -7.41 3.97
C LEU A 34 -26.42 -7.41 4.99
N PRO A 35 -26.61 -6.31 5.76
CA PRO A 35 -27.61 -6.23 6.81
C PRO A 35 -29.03 -6.38 6.24
N THR A 36 -29.79 -7.35 6.75
CA THR A 36 -31.18 -7.56 6.36
C THR A 36 -32.12 -6.86 7.33
N GLY A 37 -33.19 -6.25 6.78
CA GLY A 37 -34.19 -5.57 7.61
C GLY A 37 -33.80 -4.17 8.09
N VAL A 38 -32.65 -3.67 7.68
CA VAL A 38 -32.21 -2.28 7.91
C VAL A 38 -32.64 -1.45 6.69
N THR A 39 -33.36 -0.37 6.91
CA THR A 39 -33.83 0.51 5.83
C THR A 39 -32.86 1.63 5.51
N SER A 40 -32.05 2.06 6.47
CA SER A 40 -31.03 3.12 6.35
C SER A 40 -29.76 2.68 7.07
N PRO A 41 -28.88 1.88 6.40
CA PRO A 41 -27.65 1.41 7.00
C PRO A 41 -26.64 2.55 7.21
N LYS A 42 -25.81 2.42 8.22
CA LYS A 42 -24.64 3.29 8.43
C LYS A 42 -23.54 2.83 7.50
N VAL A 43 -23.18 3.68 6.56
CA VAL A 43 -22.13 3.42 5.57
C VAL A 43 -20.88 4.17 5.93
N TYR A 44 -19.78 3.45 6.10
CA TYR A 44 -18.46 4.02 6.27
C TYR A 44 -17.68 3.93 4.96
N VAL A 45 -17.23 5.08 4.45
CA VAL A 45 -16.33 5.10 3.30
C VAL A 45 -14.89 5.04 3.82
N PHE A 46 -14.19 3.97 3.44
CA PHE A 46 -12.77 3.76 3.71
C PHE A 46 -11.99 4.22 2.47
N PRO A 47 -11.43 5.45 2.47
CA PRO A 47 -10.82 6.00 1.27
C PRO A 47 -9.45 5.42 1.02
N MET A 48 -9.23 5.01 -0.22
CA MET A 48 -7.95 4.60 -0.78
C MET A 48 -7.68 5.46 -2.02
N GLU A 49 -7.42 6.75 -1.79
CA GLU A 49 -7.23 7.75 -2.85
C GLU A 49 -5.79 8.27 -2.86
N GLY A 50 -5.20 8.39 -4.05
CA GLY A 50 -3.85 8.88 -4.26
C GLY A 50 -2.84 7.76 -4.48
N GLN A 51 -1.60 7.99 -4.10
CA GLN A 51 -0.49 7.09 -4.39
C GLN A 51 -0.37 5.98 -3.36
N MET A 52 -0.22 4.74 -3.86
CA MET A 52 0.15 3.60 -3.01
C MET A 52 1.53 3.83 -2.37
N GLY A 53 1.61 3.57 -1.06
CA GLY A 53 2.83 3.71 -0.25
C GLY A 53 3.01 5.09 0.40
N THR A 54 2.27 6.11 -0.01
CA THR A 54 2.26 7.43 0.62
C THR A 54 0.88 7.81 1.13
N ASP A 55 -0.04 8.20 0.25
CA ASP A 55 -1.42 8.51 0.63
C ASP A 55 -2.16 7.26 1.11
N ILE A 56 -1.95 6.13 0.42
CA ILE A 56 -2.46 4.80 0.76
C ILE A 56 -1.31 4.02 1.41
N SER A 57 -1.22 4.08 2.73
CA SER A 57 -0.08 3.54 3.48
C SER A 57 -0.48 2.96 4.85
N GLU A 58 0.38 2.14 5.43
CA GLU A 58 0.11 1.46 6.70
C GLU A 58 -0.31 2.42 7.84
N PRO A 59 0.32 3.60 8.06
CA PRO A 59 -0.07 4.48 9.14
C PRO A 59 -1.52 4.99 9.04
N ILE A 60 -1.99 5.33 7.83
CA ILE A 60 -3.37 5.78 7.65
C ILE A 60 -4.34 4.61 7.74
N PHE A 61 -3.98 3.42 7.22
CA PHE A 61 -4.84 2.22 7.34
C PHE A 61 -5.11 1.88 8.80
N LYS A 62 -4.11 1.90 9.67
CA LYS A 62 -4.32 1.70 11.11
C LYS A 62 -5.33 2.67 11.70
N LYS A 63 -5.20 3.96 11.39
CA LYS A 63 -6.13 5.00 11.87
C LYS A 63 -7.56 4.78 11.34
N LEU A 64 -7.70 4.42 10.07
CA LEU A 64 -9.01 4.16 9.44
C LEU A 64 -9.68 2.91 10.03
N ILE A 65 -8.92 1.84 10.28
CA ILE A 65 -9.42 0.63 10.93
C ILE A 65 -9.90 0.93 12.36
N GLU A 66 -9.10 1.67 13.13
CA GLU A 66 -9.49 2.07 14.49
C GLU A 66 -10.73 2.97 14.48
N ASP A 67 -10.84 3.88 13.52
CA ASP A 67 -12.03 4.72 13.38
C ASP A 67 -13.26 3.91 12.99
N ALA A 68 -13.15 3.02 11.99
CA ALA A 68 -14.24 2.15 11.58
C ALA A 68 -14.75 1.27 12.75
N LYS A 69 -13.84 0.69 13.55
CA LYS A 69 -14.21 -0.07 14.77
C LYS A 69 -14.98 0.79 15.77
N ARG A 70 -14.61 2.05 15.93
CA ARG A 70 -15.26 3.00 16.85
C ARG A 70 -16.64 3.41 16.35
N GLN A 71 -16.77 3.65 15.04
CA GLN A 71 -18.01 4.10 14.40
C GLN A 71 -19.06 2.99 14.28
N LYS A 72 -18.62 1.72 14.22
CA LYS A 72 -19.48 0.53 14.07
C LYS A 72 -20.48 0.70 12.91
N PRO A 73 -20.00 0.82 11.68
CA PRO A 73 -20.87 0.90 10.51
C PRO A 73 -21.56 -0.43 10.24
N ASP A 74 -22.66 -0.37 9.52
CA ASP A 74 -23.36 -1.54 9.01
C ASP A 74 -22.77 -2.06 7.71
N ILE A 75 -22.07 -1.18 6.94
CA ILE A 75 -21.41 -1.49 5.68
C ILE A 75 -20.11 -0.69 5.58
N LEU A 76 -19.04 -1.34 5.16
CA LEU A 76 -17.73 -0.74 4.84
C LEU A 76 -17.55 -0.71 3.32
N ILE A 77 -17.39 0.48 2.74
CA ILE A 77 -17.08 0.68 1.33
C ILE A 77 -15.64 1.14 1.20
N LEU A 78 -14.79 0.29 0.62
CA LEU A 78 -13.41 0.65 0.28
C LEU A 78 -13.43 1.37 -1.07
N ARG A 79 -13.30 2.70 -1.06
CA ARG A 79 -13.28 3.52 -2.27
C ARG A 79 -11.86 3.65 -2.78
N LEU A 80 -11.56 3.03 -3.91
CA LEU A 80 -10.22 2.98 -4.50
C LEU A 80 -10.12 3.87 -5.73
N LYS A 81 -9.24 4.86 -5.65
CA LYS A 81 -8.89 5.76 -6.74
C LYS A 81 -7.38 5.97 -6.77
N SER A 82 -6.70 5.07 -7.48
CA SER A 82 -5.25 5.06 -7.56
C SER A 82 -4.80 4.53 -8.92
N ALA A 83 -4.18 5.38 -9.71
CA ALA A 83 -3.68 5.07 -11.05
C ALA A 83 -2.19 5.41 -11.16
N ASP A 84 -1.38 4.80 -10.30
CA ASP A 84 0.05 5.12 -10.18
C ASP A 84 0.80 4.97 -11.50
N ILE A 85 0.42 4.00 -12.33
CA ILE A 85 1.14 3.71 -13.58
C ILE A 85 0.84 4.69 -14.70
N ASP A 86 -0.35 5.25 -14.79
CA ASP A 86 -0.62 6.29 -15.80
C ASP A 86 0.21 7.54 -15.56
N ARG A 87 0.46 7.86 -14.31
CA ARG A 87 1.44 8.89 -13.94
C ARG A 87 2.85 8.48 -14.34
N ILE A 88 3.20 7.21 -14.24
CA ILE A 88 4.52 6.70 -14.64
C ILE A 88 4.79 6.89 -16.13
N ASN A 89 3.81 6.72 -17.01
CA ASN A 89 3.99 7.01 -18.42
C ASN A 89 4.14 8.52 -18.70
N HIS A 90 3.50 9.35 -17.89
CA HIS A 90 3.75 10.80 -17.85
C HIS A 90 5.03 11.14 -17.07
N LEU A 91 5.40 10.35 -16.06
CA LEU A 91 6.53 10.53 -15.16
C LEU A 91 7.87 10.08 -15.76
N ARG A 92 7.91 9.51 -16.94
CA ARG A 92 9.17 9.28 -17.65
C ARG A 92 10.01 10.54 -17.78
N ASN A 93 9.42 11.71 -17.56
CA ASN A 93 10.11 13.00 -17.59
C ASN A 93 10.13 13.75 -16.26
N ASP A 94 9.16 13.57 -15.34
CA ASP A 94 9.01 14.53 -14.23
C ASP A 94 9.10 13.98 -12.80
N ASP A 95 8.71 12.73 -12.51
CA ASP A 95 8.90 12.16 -11.17
C ASP A 95 9.06 10.63 -11.17
N PRO A 96 10.26 10.13 -11.42
CA PRO A 96 10.57 8.72 -11.28
C PRO A 96 10.55 8.23 -9.81
N ASN A 97 10.02 9.01 -8.89
CA ASN A 97 10.02 8.77 -7.45
C ASN A 97 9.02 7.70 -6.98
N GLU A 98 8.04 7.40 -7.79
CA GLU A 98 6.98 6.47 -7.43
C GLU A 98 7.44 5.01 -7.48
N PHE A 99 8.59 4.72 -8.09
CA PHE A 99 9.14 3.36 -8.22
C PHE A 99 9.85 2.80 -6.98
N GLY A 100 10.16 3.61 -5.99
CA GLY A 100 10.80 3.13 -4.76
C GLY A 100 9.95 2.16 -3.94
N LEU A 101 8.69 1.98 -4.32
CA LEU A 101 7.68 1.21 -3.58
C LEU A 101 7.61 -0.27 -3.95
N VAL A 102 8.38 -0.71 -4.94
CA VAL A 102 8.39 -2.11 -5.42
C VAL A 102 8.75 -3.10 -4.30
N GLY A 103 9.62 -2.70 -3.37
CA GLY A 103 9.97 -3.53 -2.22
C GLY A 103 8.84 -3.73 -1.20
N GLU A 104 7.69 -3.09 -1.36
CA GLU A 104 6.65 -3.01 -0.33
C GLU A 104 5.39 -3.84 -0.59
N ILE A 105 5.39 -4.72 -1.60
CA ILE A 105 4.22 -5.56 -1.88
C ILE A 105 3.78 -6.38 -0.65
N THR A 106 4.71 -6.78 0.21
CA THR A 106 4.41 -7.43 1.48
C THR A 106 3.67 -6.51 2.42
N THR A 107 4.04 -5.23 2.48
CA THR A 107 3.34 -4.21 3.26
C THR A 107 1.92 -4.02 2.75
N TYR A 108 1.72 -3.96 1.42
CA TYR A 108 0.38 -3.85 0.83
C TYR A 108 -0.49 -5.07 1.13
N ARG A 109 0.07 -6.27 1.02
CA ARG A 109 -0.61 -7.50 1.44
C ARG A 109 -1.03 -7.42 2.91
N ASP A 110 -0.14 -7.00 3.78
CA ASP A 110 -0.40 -6.94 5.22
C ASP A 110 -1.42 -5.85 5.56
N MET A 111 -1.42 -4.72 4.84
CA MET A 111 -2.45 -3.68 4.94
C MET A 111 -3.84 -4.21 4.56
N VAL A 112 -3.95 -4.83 3.38
CA VAL A 112 -5.20 -5.45 2.89
C VAL A 112 -5.69 -6.50 3.88
N LYS A 113 -4.78 -7.40 4.31
CA LYS A 113 -5.10 -8.44 5.28
C LYS A 113 -5.57 -7.88 6.61
N SER A 114 -5.00 -6.77 7.10
CA SER A 114 -5.44 -6.15 8.34
C SER A 114 -6.88 -5.63 8.27
N VAL A 115 -7.32 -5.10 7.13
CA VAL A 115 -8.73 -4.70 6.94
C VAL A 115 -9.64 -5.92 6.99
N HIS A 116 -9.29 -6.99 6.27
CA HIS A 116 -10.07 -8.23 6.29
C HIS A 116 -10.18 -8.82 7.70
N ASP A 117 -9.06 -8.98 8.41
CA ASP A 117 -9.01 -9.65 9.70
C ASP A 117 -9.66 -8.81 10.81
N GLU A 118 -9.40 -7.51 10.82
CA GLU A 118 -9.80 -6.64 11.93
C GLU A 118 -11.22 -6.09 11.80
N LEU A 119 -11.79 -6.09 10.59
CA LEU A 119 -13.13 -5.63 10.28
C LEU A 119 -14.01 -6.75 9.69
N MET A 120 -13.68 -8.02 9.94
CA MET A 120 -14.34 -9.20 9.37
C MET A 120 -15.84 -9.30 9.71
N ASP A 121 -16.27 -8.70 10.80
CA ASP A 121 -17.66 -8.69 11.24
C ASP A 121 -18.53 -7.65 10.49
N ILE A 122 -17.91 -6.80 9.68
CA ILE A 122 -18.58 -5.74 8.92
C ILE A 122 -18.59 -6.17 7.44
N PRO A 123 -19.74 -6.14 6.75
CA PRO A 123 -19.80 -6.35 5.31
C PRO A 123 -18.88 -5.38 4.58
N GLN A 124 -17.94 -5.92 3.79
CA GLN A 124 -16.94 -5.15 3.06
C GLN A 124 -17.21 -5.29 1.56
N LEU A 125 -17.05 -4.19 0.85
CA LEU A 125 -17.07 -4.19 -0.60
C LEU A 125 -16.06 -3.17 -1.15
N MET A 126 -15.53 -3.47 -2.32
CA MET A 126 -14.61 -2.62 -3.06
C MET A 126 -15.38 -1.80 -4.09
N TRP A 127 -15.19 -0.47 -4.09
CA TRP A 127 -15.67 0.43 -5.12
C TRP A 127 -14.49 1.06 -5.83
N VAL A 128 -14.27 0.65 -7.07
CA VAL A 128 -13.13 1.06 -7.89
C VAL A 128 -13.54 2.25 -8.75
N GLU A 129 -12.96 3.41 -8.50
CA GLU A 129 -13.02 4.57 -9.39
C GLU A 129 -11.86 4.56 -10.39
N ASP A 130 -10.67 4.09 -9.96
CA ASP A 130 -9.52 3.80 -10.82
C ASP A 130 -8.52 2.92 -10.06
N ALA A 131 -7.98 1.87 -10.68
CA ALA A 131 -7.06 0.92 -10.04
C ALA A 131 -6.04 0.39 -11.05
N VAL A 132 -4.98 1.17 -11.30
CA VAL A 132 -3.94 0.82 -12.27
C VAL A 132 -2.60 0.67 -11.56
N GLY A 133 -1.93 -0.47 -11.73
CA GLY A 133 -0.70 -0.83 -11.04
C GLY A 133 -0.93 -1.65 -9.78
N VAL A 134 -0.18 -1.38 -8.73
CA VAL A 134 -0.29 -2.11 -7.45
C VAL A 134 -1.69 -1.98 -6.83
N SER A 135 -2.37 -0.87 -7.06
CA SER A 135 -3.74 -0.65 -6.62
C SER A 135 -4.74 -1.66 -7.22
N GLY A 136 -4.48 -2.14 -8.45
CA GLY A 136 -5.26 -3.22 -9.06
C GLY A 136 -5.23 -4.52 -8.26
N LEU A 137 -4.11 -4.84 -7.59
CA LEU A 137 -4.04 -5.97 -6.66
C LEU A 137 -4.89 -5.76 -5.41
N ALA A 138 -4.89 -4.53 -4.89
CA ALA A 138 -5.73 -4.20 -3.75
C ALA A 138 -7.22 -4.36 -4.11
N ALA A 139 -7.63 -3.92 -5.31
CA ALA A 139 -9.00 -4.10 -5.78
C ALA A 139 -9.43 -5.57 -5.81
N LEU A 140 -8.58 -6.45 -6.34
CA LEU A 140 -8.84 -7.88 -6.47
C LEU A 140 -8.81 -8.67 -5.15
N ALA A 141 -8.51 -8.03 -4.05
CA ALA A 141 -8.52 -8.69 -2.75
C ALA A 141 -9.92 -8.77 -2.09
N TRP A 142 -10.95 -8.20 -2.70
CA TRP A 142 -12.34 -8.26 -2.24
C TRP A 142 -13.23 -8.97 -3.27
N GLU A 143 -14.04 -9.88 -2.81
CA GLU A 143 -14.97 -10.65 -3.64
C GLU A 143 -16.07 -9.77 -4.25
N ARG A 144 -16.61 -8.84 -3.45
CA ARG A 144 -17.63 -7.89 -3.90
C ARG A 144 -16.97 -6.64 -4.44
N MET A 145 -17.01 -6.46 -5.76
CA MET A 145 -16.40 -5.33 -6.42
C MET A 145 -17.41 -4.61 -7.32
N TYR A 146 -17.47 -3.30 -7.18
CA TYR A 146 -18.20 -2.39 -8.06
C TYR A 146 -17.22 -1.43 -8.70
N MET A 147 -17.53 -0.97 -9.92
CA MET A 147 -16.66 -0.05 -10.65
C MET A 147 -17.42 1.20 -11.07
N SER A 148 -16.78 2.36 -11.13
CA SER A 148 -17.36 3.50 -11.85
C SER A 148 -17.29 3.27 -13.35
N SER A 149 -18.14 3.96 -14.14
CA SER A 149 -18.28 3.72 -15.58
C SER A 149 -16.98 3.93 -16.37
N ASP A 150 -16.11 4.82 -15.90
CA ASP A 150 -14.80 5.15 -16.47
C ASP A 150 -13.63 4.45 -15.77
N ALA A 151 -13.91 3.60 -14.78
CA ALA A 151 -12.89 2.89 -14.01
C ALA A 151 -12.07 1.93 -14.88
N ARG A 152 -10.79 1.87 -14.54
CA ARG A 152 -9.84 0.91 -15.09
C ARG A 152 -9.32 0.01 -13.99
N LEU A 153 -9.08 -1.24 -14.33
CA LEU A 153 -8.46 -2.22 -13.45
C LEU A 153 -7.37 -2.96 -14.23
N GLY A 154 -6.11 -2.77 -13.85
CA GLY A 154 -5.01 -3.40 -14.60
C GLY A 154 -3.62 -2.92 -14.18
N GLY A 155 -2.65 -3.00 -15.12
CA GLY A 155 -1.30 -2.49 -14.92
C GLY A 155 -0.38 -3.40 -14.11
N LEU A 156 -0.75 -4.62 -13.78
CA LEU A 156 0.07 -5.55 -13.00
C LEU A 156 1.32 -6.00 -13.74
N HIS A 157 1.25 -6.08 -15.08
CA HIS A 157 2.40 -6.41 -15.92
C HIS A 157 3.53 -5.39 -15.77
N GLN A 158 3.22 -4.10 -15.79
CA GLN A 158 4.20 -3.04 -15.63
C GLN A 158 4.91 -3.11 -14.27
N PHE A 159 4.20 -3.58 -13.26
CA PHE A 159 4.80 -3.87 -11.96
C PHE A 159 5.80 -5.04 -12.02
N LYS A 160 5.48 -6.10 -12.78
CA LYS A 160 6.42 -7.21 -13.05
C LYS A 160 7.68 -6.70 -13.77
N GLU A 161 7.53 -5.92 -14.84
CA GLU A 161 8.66 -5.33 -15.58
C GLU A 161 9.56 -4.49 -14.67
N MET A 162 8.97 -3.74 -13.76
CA MET A 162 9.69 -2.94 -12.79
C MET A 162 10.51 -3.81 -11.82
N VAL A 163 9.96 -4.93 -11.33
CA VAL A 163 10.71 -5.91 -10.52
C VAL A 163 11.88 -6.48 -11.33
N GLU A 164 11.63 -6.86 -12.57
CA GLU A 164 12.65 -7.43 -13.47
C GLU A 164 13.81 -6.46 -13.71
N SER A 165 13.52 -5.17 -13.83
CA SER A 165 14.54 -4.14 -14.10
C SER A 165 15.50 -3.89 -12.93
N GLN A 166 15.15 -4.31 -11.71
CA GLN A 166 15.99 -4.10 -10.52
C GLN A 166 17.15 -5.08 -10.40
N TRP A 167 17.09 -6.20 -11.10
CA TRP A 167 18.07 -7.29 -10.94
C TRP A 167 18.77 -7.61 -12.26
N SER A 168 20.08 -7.48 -12.27
CA SER A 168 20.89 -7.82 -13.44
C SER A 168 21.21 -9.32 -13.57
N ASP A 169 21.18 -10.05 -12.46
CA ASP A 169 21.38 -11.50 -12.43
C ASP A 169 20.08 -12.23 -12.76
N ASP A 170 20.11 -13.08 -13.79
CA ASP A 170 18.91 -13.77 -14.30
C ASP A 170 18.28 -14.72 -13.28
N ASP A 171 19.09 -15.44 -12.50
CA ASP A 171 18.58 -16.38 -11.49
C ASP A 171 17.93 -15.63 -10.31
N VAL A 172 18.53 -14.53 -9.89
CA VAL A 172 17.99 -13.67 -8.83
C VAL A 172 16.70 -13.03 -9.32
N ARG A 173 16.70 -12.48 -10.54
CA ARG A 173 15.50 -11.88 -11.16
C ARG A 173 14.33 -12.87 -11.23
N ALA A 174 14.57 -14.07 -11.74
CA ALA A 174 13.56 -15.13 -11.84
C ALA A 174 12.97 -15.51 -10.46
N LYS A 175 13.81 -15.61 -9.43
CA LYS A 175 13.36 -15.90 -8.05
C LYS A 175 12.54 -14.75 -7.47
N MET A 176 12.94 -13.52 -7.70
CA MET A 176 12.23 -12.34 -7.23
C MET A 176 10.85 -12.21 -7.89
N VAL A 177 10.79 -12.34 -9.22
CA VAL A 177 9.53 -12.36 -9.97
C VAL A 177 8.60 -13.48 -9.48
N ALA A 178 9.12 -14.69 -9.27
CA ALA A 178 8.33 -15.80 -8.76
C ALA A 178 7.78 -15.54 -7.35
N ALA A 179 8.61 -14.99 -6.44
CA ALA A 179 8.19 -14.65 -5.09
C ALA A 179 7.07 -13.59 -5.08
N TRP A 180 7.20 -12.56 -5.90
CA TRP A 180 6.26 -11.47 -6.00
C TRP A 180 4.96 -11.89 -6.66
N THR A 181 5.05 -12.68 -7.75
CA THR A 181 3.87 -13.30 -8.39
C THR A 181 3.10 -14.15 -7.39
N GLY A 182 3.81 -14.89 -6.52
CA GLY A 182 3.17 -15.66 -5.45
C GLY A 182 2.38 -14.78 -4.46
N ILE A 183 2.91 -13.62 -4.07
CA ILE A 183 2.18 -12.67 -3.20
C ILE A 183 0.98 -12.08 -3.93
N MET A 184 1.14 -11.69 -5.21
CA MET A 184 0.06 -11.19 -6.05
C MET A 184 -1.09 -12.18 -6.16
N LYS A 185 -0.79 -13.44 -6.49
CA LYS A 185 -1.78 -14.52 -6.54
C LYS A 185 -2.49 -14.72 -5.20
N GLY A 186 -1.75 -14.64 -4.09
CA GLY A 186 -2.33 -14.73 -2.75
C GLY A 186 -3.36 -13.62 -2.46
N LEU A 187 -3.13 -12.39 -2.92
CA LEU A 187 -4.09 -11.29 -2.80
C LEU A 187 -5.33 -11.52 -3.66
N VAL A 188 -5.16 -11.97 -4.89
CA VAL A 188 -6.27 -12.29 -5.81
C VAL A 188 -7.13 -13.45 -5.26
N GLN A 189 -6.48 -14.45 -4.67
CA GLN A 189 -7.19 -15.55 -3.99
C GLN A 189 -7.97 -15.10 -2.74
N LEU A 190 -7.49 -14.05 -2.05
CA LEU A 190 -8.20 -13.48 -0.91
C LEU A 190 -9.58 -12.94 -1.33
N GLY A 191 -9.68 -12.34 -2.51
CA GLY A 191 -10.95 -11.94 -3.14
C GLY A 191 -11.68 -13.07 -3.88
N ARG A 192 -11.24 -14.35 -3.70
CA ARG A 192 -11.81 -15.55 -4.35
C ARG A 192 -11.71 -15.62 -5.86
N TYR A 193 -10.87 -14.78 -6.45
CA TYR A 193 -10.59 -14.90 -7.88
C TYR A 193 -9.53 -15.99 -8.14
N PRO A 194 -9.61 -16.68 -9.29
CA PRO A 194 -8.65 -17.74 -9.61
C PRO A 194 -7.30 -17.19 -10.02
N GLU A 195 -6.25 -17.99 -9.84
CA GLU A 195 -4.89 -17.61 -10.24
C GLU A 195 -4.75 -17.32 -11.74
N THR A 196 -5.58 -17.93 -12.58
CA THR A 196 -5.61 -17.67 -14.03
C THR A 196 -5.88 -16.21 -14.37
N LEU A 197 -6.72 -15.52 -13.58
CA LEU A 197 -6.97 -14.10 -13.72
C LEU A 197 -5.69 -13.30 -13.40
N ALA A 198 -5.03 -13.62 -12.28
CA ALA A 198 -3.78 -12.98 -11.91
C ALA A 198 -2.70 -13.20 -12.97
N ASP A 199 -2.55 -14.43 -13.47
CA ASP A 199 -1.58 -14.76 -14.50
C ASP A 199 -1.80 -13.94 -15.78
N ALA A 200 -3.04 -13.81 -16.24
CA ALA A 200 -3.36 -13.03 -17.43
C ALA A 200 -3.14 -11.51 -17.25
N MET A 201 -3.27 -11.00 -16.03
CA MET A 201 -2.99 -9.59 -15.73
C MET A 201 -1.49 -9.29 -15.51
N ILE A 202 -0.69 -10.31 -15.22
CA ILE A 202 0.75 -10.16 -14.93
C ILE A 202 1.60 -10.49 -16.18
N PHE A 203 1.23 -11.53 -16.92
CA PHE A 203 2.03 -12.08 -18.01
C PHE A 203 1.37 -11.79 -19.37
N THR A 204 2.10 -11.13 -20.27
CA THR A 204 1.59 -10.75 -21.61
C THR A 204 1.27 -11.95 -22.48
N GLU A 205 2.02 -13.05 -22.33
CA GLU A 205 1.84 -14.29 -23.08
C GLU A 205 0.64 -15.14 -22.62
N ARG A 206 -0.13 -14.66 -21.63
CA ARG A 206 -1.29 -15.38 -21.10
C ARG A 206 -2.58 -14.80 -21.69
N THR A 207 -3.30 -15.67 -22.40
CA THR A 207 -4.64 -15.35 -22.88
C THR A 207 -5.68 -15.72 -21.82
N LEU A 208 -6.88 -15.16 -21.92
CA LEU A 208 -7.94 -15.35 -20.95
C LEU A 208 -9.30 -15.41 -21.62
N SER A 209 -10.09 -16.39 -21.22
CA SER A 209 -11.51 -16.47 -21.58
C SER A 209 -12.36 -16.92 -20.39
N VAL A 210 -13.67 -16.82 -20.55
CA VAL A 210 -14.65 -17.12 -19.49
C VAL A 210 -15.74 -18.02 -20.04
N ASN A 211 -16.12 -19.03 -19.27
CA ASN A 211 -17.38 -19.76 -19.41
C ASN A 211 -18.34 -19.33 -18.32
N PHE A 212 -19.63 -19.27 -18.62
CA PHE A 212 -20.66 -18.94 -17.64
C PHE A 212 -21.33 -20.20 -17.13
N GLU A 213 -21.31 -20.42 -15.83
CA GLU A 213 -21.95 -21.53 -15.14
C GLU A 213 -23.00 -20.97 -14.15
N GLY A 214 -24.27 -20.92 -14.58
CA GLY A 214 -25.33 -20.27 -13.84
C GLY A 214 -25.12 -18.76 -13.70
N ARG A 215 -24.90 -18.27 -12.48
CA ARG A 215 -24.56 -16.88 -12.18
C ARG A 215 -23.08 -16.64 -11.91
N GLY A 216 -22.24 -17.64 -12.15
CA GLY A 216 -20.80 -17.58 -11.90
C GLY A 216 -19.99 -17.57 -13.19
N ALA A 217 -18.79 -17.04 -13.10
CA ALA A 217 -17.78 -17.07 -14.16
C ALA A 217 -16.75 -18.16 -13.85
N LYS A 218 -16.47 -19.01 -14.85
CA LYS A 218 -15.37 -19.95 -14.81
C LYS A 218 -14.28 -19.50 -15.75
N TRP A 219 -13.17 -19.07 -15.17
CA TRP A 219 -12.04 -18.53 -15.89
C TRP A 219 -11.19 -19.63 -16.53
N VAL A 220 -10.82 -19.43 -17.78
CA VAL A 220 -10.08 -20.40 -18.60
C VAL A 220 -8.78 -19.75 -19.09
N PRO A 221 -7.61 -20.41 -18.92
CA PRO A 221 -6.28 -19.85 -19.23
C PRO A 221 -5.94 -19.88 -20.73
N ASP A 222 -6.93 -19.95 -21.59
CA ASP A 222 -6.81 -19.94 -23.04
C ASP A 222 -8.04 -19.29 -23.70
N THR A 223 -8.15 -19.37 -25.02
CA THR A 223 -9.25 -18.77 -25.81
C THR A 223 -10.41 -19.72 -26.03
N SER A 224 -10.50 -20.87 -25.35
CA SER A 224 -11.54 -21.89 -25.54
C SER A 224 -12.86 -21.58 -24.84
N GLY A 225 -12.90 -20.59 -23.96
CA GLY A 225 -14.10 -20.18 -23.25
C GLY A 225 -15.15 -19.54 -24.16
N THR A 226 -16.39 -19.47 -23.69
CA THR A 226 -17.53 -18.88 -24.41
C THR A 226 -17.32 -17.42 -24.73
N TRP A 227 -16.64 -16.68 -23.84
CA TRP A 227 -16.27 -15.28 -24.02
C TRP A 227 -14.76 -15.13 -23.94
N VAL A 228 -14.13 -14.74 -25.04
CA VAL A 228 -12.71 -14.45 -25.08
C VAL A 228 -12.51 -13.03 -24.52
N VAL A 229 -11.84 -12.94 -23.39
CA VAL A 229 -11.55 -11.68 -22.69
C VAL A 229 -10.37 -11.00 -23.34
N ASP A 230 -9.28 -11.72 -23.51
CA ASP A 230 -8.10 -11.27 -24.24
C ASP A 230 -7.42 -12.45 -24.96
N SER A 231 -7.12 -12.23 -26.21
CA SER A 231 -6.39 -13.17 -27.08
C SER A 231 -5.02 -12.62 -27.49
N SER A 232 -4.63 -11.44 -27.00
CA SER A 232 -3.34 -10.84 -27.32
C SER A 232 -2.23 -11.53 -26.53
N GLU A 233 -1.11 -11.77 -27.20
CA GLU A 233 0.14 -12.25 -26.56
C GLU A 233 1.13 -11.10 -26.31
N ASP A 234 0.79 -9.87 -26.74
CA ASP A 234 1.66 -8.71 -26.69
C ASP A 234 1.36 -7.77 -25.50
N ARG A 235 0.24 -8.00 -24.82
CA ARG A 235 -0.18 -7.17 -23.68
C ARG A 235 -0.85 -8.00 -22.61
N ALA A 236 -0.70 -7.58 -21.36
CA ALA A 236 -1.42 -8.16 -20.25
C ALA A 236 -2.87 -7.64 -20.17
N VAL A 237 -3.75 -8.47 -19.66
CA VAL A 237 -5.18 -8.16 -19.51
C VAL A 237 -5.38 -6.96 -18.59
N SER A 238 -6.24 -6.05 -19.02
CA SER A 238 -6.80 -4.96 -18.22
C SER A 238 -8.28 -4.83 -18.49
N PHE A 239 -9.03 -4.30 -17.52
CA PHE A 239 -10.48 -4.26 -17.58
C PHE A 239 -10.97 -2.82 -17.47
N GLN A 240 -11.98 -2.51 -18.26
CA GLN A 240 -12.86 -1.37 -18.08
C GLN A 240 -14.17 -1.86 -17.47
N ALA A 241 -14.90 -1.00 -16.77
CA ALA A 241 -16.12 -1.35 -16.06
C ALA A 241 -17.13 -2.17 -16.87
N PRO A 242 -17.50 -1.80 -18.13
CA PRO A 242 -18.46 -2.57 -18.90
C PRO A 242 -18.00 -4.00 -19.22
N VAL A 243 -16.69 -4.18 -19.43
CA VAL A 243 -16.14 -5.52 -19.67
C VAL A 243 -16.13 -6.32 -18.38
N ALA A 244 -15.69 -5.72 -17.28
CA ALA A 244 -15.65 -6.37 -15.97
C ALA A 244 -17.04 -6.85 -15.51
N GLU A 245 -18.08 -6.05 -15.72
CA GLU A 245 -19.47 -6.40 -15.40
C GLU A 245 -19.98 -7.55 -16.28
N ASN A 246 -19.73 -7.49 -17.59
CA ASN A 246 -20.18 -8.51 -18.55
C ASN A 246 -19.57 -9.90 -18.28
N ILE A 247 -18.35 -9.96 -17.73
CA ILE A 247 -17.66 -11.22 -17.40
C ILE A 247 -17.78 -11.60 -15.91
N LEU A 248 -18.62 -10.91 -15.18
CA LEU A 248 -18.87 -11.14 -13.75
C LEU A 248 -17.61 -11.00 -12.87
N LEU A 249 -16.70 -10.12 -13.26
CA LEU A 249 -15.57 -9.68 -12.45
C LEU A 249 -16.01 -8.56 -11.51
N SER A 250 -16.93 -7.71 -11.95
CA SER A 250 -17.59 -6.66 -11.16
C SER A 250 -19.07 -7.01 -10.96
N ASP A 251 -19.61 -6.70 -9.77
CA ASP A 251 -21.02 -6.90 -9.42
C ASP A 251 -21.95 -5.83 -10.00
N GLY A 252 -21.38 -4.77 -10.58
CA GLY A 252 -22.14 -3.70 -11.21
C GLY A 252 -21.35 -2.39 -11.36
N THR A 253 -21.98 -1.44 -12.04
CA THR A 253 -21.43 -0.12 -12.33
C THR A 253 -22.13 0.94 -11.48
N ALA A 254 -21.36 1.77 -10.73
CA ALA A 254 -21.86 2.84 -9.88
C ALA A 254 -20.95 4.07 -9.97
N ASP A 255 -21.50 5.20 -10.40
CA ASP A 255 -20.75 6.46 -10.55
C ASP A 255 -20.82 7.36 -9.33
N SER A 256 -21.68 7.02 -8.39
CA SER A 256 -21.83 7.73 -7.13
C SER A 256 -22.07 6.76 -5.96
N LEU A 257 -21.86 7.25 -4.74
CA LEU A 257 -22.18 6.49 -3.55
C LEU A 257 -23.66 6.15 -3.48
N ASP A 258 -24.53 7.05 -3.94
CA ASP A 258 -25.97 6.84 -3.99
C ASP A 258 -26.34 5.69 -4.93
N ASP A 259 -25.71 5.64 -6.13
CA ASP A 259 -25.90 4.56 -7.08
C ASP A 259 -25.44 3.23 -6.48
N LEU A 260 -24.25 3.22 -5.84
CA LEU A 260 -23.71 2.03 -5.21
C LEU A 260 -24.62 1.50 -4.11
N VAL A 261 -25.09 2.37 -3.21
CA VAL A 261 -25.99 1.99 -2.12
C VAL A 261 -27.34 1.51 -2.66
N PHE A 262 -27.82 2.09 -3.77
CA PHE A 262 -29.00 1.62 -4.46
C PHE A 262 -28.83 0.21 -5.06
N LEU A 263 -27.68 -0.08 -5.68
CA LEU A 263 -27.35 -1.41 -6.18
C LEU A 263 -27.27 -2.47 -5.06
N LEU A 264 -26.88 -2.06 -3.85
CA LEU A 264 -26.90 -2.93 -2.66
C LEU A 264 -28.32 -3.19 -2.12
N GLY A 265 -29.34 -2.55 -2.69
CA GLY A 265 -30.74 -2.74 -2.33
C GLY A 265 -31.29 -1.74 -1.29
N TYR A 266 -30.54 -0.70 -0.94
CA TYR A 266 -30.97 0.33 0.00
C TYR A 266 -31.36 1.61 -0.73
N ARG A 267 -32.38 2.30 -0.25
CA ARG A 267 -32.83 3.58 -0.82
C ARG A 267 -32.39 4.79 0.00
N ASP A 268 -31.94 4.53 1.21
CA ASP A 268 -31.49 5.56 2.14
C ASP A 268 -30.35 5.01 2.99
N TYR A 269 -29.46 5.87 3.45
CA TYR A 269 -28.32 5.49 4.29
C TYR A 269 -27.84 6.67 5.13
N THR A 270 -27.05 6.37 6.15
CA THR A 270 -26.38 7.38 6.97
C THR A 270 -24.87 7.31 6.67
N LEU A 271 -24.34 8.34 6.01
CA LEU A 271 -22.92 8.43 5.69
C LEU A 271 -22.09 8.72 6.95
N ILE A 272 -21.04 7.94 7.16
CA ILE A 272 -19.97 8.19 8.13
C ILE A 272 -18.74 8.65 7.34
N ASP A 273 -18.50 9.96 7.31
CA ASP A 273 -17.46 10.62 6.51
C ASP A 273 -16.14 10.84 7.25
N THR A 274 -16.02 10.31 8.48
CA THR A 274 -14.81 10.49 9.30
C THR A 274 -13.57 9.89 8.66
N GLY A 275 -13.71 8.79 7.92
CA GLY A 275 -12.61 8.16 7.18
C GLY A 275 -12.03 9.07 6.09
N GLU A 276 -12.88 9.73 5.31
CA GLU A 276 -12.45 10.67 4.27
C GLU A 276 -11.70 11.87 4.86
N LYS A 277 -12.21 12.41 5.98
CA LYS A 277 -11.54 13.51 6.69
C LYS A 277 -10.16 13.10 7.21
N LEU A 278 -10.04 11.90 7.79
CA LEU A 278 -8.78 11.37 8.30
C LEU A 278 -7.76 11.15 7.17
N ALA A 279 -8.16 10.56 6.05
CA ALA A 279 -7.27 10.32 4.93
C ALA A 279 -6.79 11.63 4.31
N LYS A 280 -7.69 12.58 4.08
CA LYS A 280 -7.35 13.91 3.57
C LYS A 280 -6.37 14.63 4.51
N GLN A 281 -6.68 14.68 5.80
CA GLN A 281 -5.80 15.30 6.77
C GLN A 281 -4.41 14.65 6.78
N TYR A 282 -4.34 13.31 6.76
CA TYR A 282 -3.07 12.60 6.71
C TYR A 282 -2.26 12.96 5.46
N SER A 283 -2.94 13.04 4.30
CA SER A 283 -2.33 13.39 3.02
C SER A 283 -1.76 14.82 3.04
N ASP A 284 -2.51 15.77 3.57
CA ASP A 284 -2.07 17.16 3.71
C ASP A 284 -0.91 17.28 4.72
N ASP A 285 -0.99 16.56 5.83
CA ASP A 285 -0.01 16.62 6.92
C ASP A 285 1.36 16.05 6.49
N TRP A 286 1.41 14.90 5.80
CA TRP A 286 2.70 14.35 5.38
C TRP A 286 3.37 15.19 4.28
N ARG A 287 2.59 15.80 3.37
CA ARG A 287 3.13 16.73 2.37
C ARG A 287 3.73 17.95 3.04
N LYS A 288 3.01 18.54 3.98
CA LYS A 288 3.52 19.66 4.78
C LYS A 288 4.77 19.29 5.58
N ALA A 289 4.80 18.08 6.15
CA ALA A 289 6.00 17.59 6.85
C ALA A 289 7.20 17.49 5.91
N MET A 290 6.99 17.05 4.67
CA MET A 290 8.03 16.96 3.65
C MET A 290 8.57 18.36 3.29
N ASP A 291 7.70 19.35 3.08
CA ASP A 291 8.10 20.72 2.81
C ASP A 291 8.88 21.33 3.98
N ASN A 292 8.41 21.13 5.20
CA ASN A 292 9.13 21.60 6.40
C ASN A 292 10.51 20.92 6.52
N ILE A 293 10.64 19.63 6.18
CA ILE A 293 11.94 18.94 6.22
C ILE A 293 12.91 19.58 5.23
N ARG A 294 12.48 19.92 4.01
CA ARG A 294 13.31 20.63 3.04
C ARG A 294 13.81 21.96 3.61
N GLU A 295 12.91 22.75 4.15
CA GLU A 295 13.21 24.04 4.76
C GLU A 295 14.21 23.92 5.92
N TRP A 296 13.99 22.96 6.83
CA TRP A 296 14.90 22.74 7.96
C TRP A 296 16.26 22.19 7.56
N MET A 297 16.33 21.37 6.51
CA MET A 297 17.61 20.89 5.98
C MET A 297 18.40 22.02 5.31
N GLU A 298 17.75 22.90 4.56
CA GLU A 298 18.34 24.08 3.98
C GLU A 298 18.87 25.03 5.07
N GLU A 299 18.02 25.40 6.05
CA GLU A 299 18.41 26.23 7.19
C GLU A 299 19.58 25.61 7.98
N ALA A 300 19.58 24.27 8.16
CA ALA A 300 20.68 23.58 8.85
C ALA A 300 22.02 23.70 8.11
N SER A 301 21.99 23.71 6.76
CA SER A 301 23.20 23.84 5.94
C SER A 301 23.83 25.24 6.02
N GLU A 302 23.02 26.25 6.32
CA GLU A 302 23.46 27.65 6.41
C GLU A 302 23.96 28.08 7.81
N THR A 303 23.86 27.18 8.81
CA THR A 303 24.27 27.51 10.19
C THR A 303 25.80 27.58 10.33
N ASP A 304 26.26 28.51 11.18
CA ASP A 304 27.68 28.66 11.53
C ASP A 304 28.26 27.39 12.21
N GLU A 305 29.59 27.24 12.17
CA GLU A 305 30.28 26.11 12.82
C GLU A 305 30.67 26.41 14.30
N ASP A 306 30.23 27.51 14.86
CA ASP A 306 30.42 27.81 16.28
C ASP A 306 29.44 27.00 17.17
N ILE A 307 29.64 27.01 18.49
CA ILE A 307 28.81 26.28 19.42
C ILE A 307 27.32 26.65 19.32
N ALA A 308 27.04 27.92 19.01
CA ALA A 308 25.66 28.39 18.89
C ALA A 308 25.02 27.91 17.58
N GLY A 309 25.75 28.00 16.44
CA GLY A 309 25.33 27.50 15.13
C GLY A 309 25.13 25.97 15.14
N LEU A 310 26.08 25.21 15.72
CA LEU A 310 25.94 23.77 15.92
C LEU A 310 24.73 23.43 16.80
N GLY A 311 24.44 24.26 17.82
CA GLY A 311 23.24 24.10 18.64
C GLY A 311 21.94 24.30 17.85
N ARG A 312 21.90 25.30 16.95
CA ARG A 312 20.77 25.53 16.02
C ARG A 312 20.61 24.38 15.03
N ARG A 313 21.70 23.99 14.37
CA ARG A 313 21.72 22.85 13.42
C ARG A 313 21.18 21.57 14.06
N ARG A 314 21.63 21.25 15.26
CA ARG A 314 21.12 20.12 16.03
C ARG A 314 19.61 20.21 16.25
N SER A 315 19.10 21.38 16.66
CA SER A 315 17.66 21.58 16.89
C SER A 315 16.84 21.38 15.61
N LEU A 316 17.37 21.80 14.44
CA LEU A 316 16.73 21.58 13.14
C LEU A 316 16.67 20.11 12.79
N TYR A 317 17.78 19.37 12.96
CA TYR A 317 17.77 17.92 12.72
C TYR A 317 16.87 17.14 13.71
N GLU A 318 16.71 17.59 14.94
CA GLU A 318 15.75 17.04 15.89
C GLU A 318 14.30 17.25 15.43
N LYS A 319 13.98 18.39 14.77
CA LYS A 319 12.67 18.62 14.12
C LYS A 319 12.48 17.68 12.93
N VAL A 320 13.50 17.55 12.05
CA VAL A 320 13.48 16.61 10.92
C VAL A 320 13.22 15.19 11.41
N LEU A 321 13.95 14.74 12.42
CA LEU A 321 13.78 13.41 12.99
C LEU A 321 12.36 13.18 13.55
N SER A 322 11.82 14.20 14.21
CA SER A 322 10.44 14.15 14.73
C SER A 322 9.42 14.03 13.61
N ALA A 323 9.59 14.78 12.51
CA ALA A 323 8.71 14.72 11.34
C ALA A 323 8.79 13.35 10.64
N LEU A 324 10.00 12.80 10.46
CA LEU A 324 10.20 11.47 9.88
C LEU A 324 9.59 10.35 10.74
N LYS A 325 9.61 10.50 12.08
CA LYS A 325 8.93 9.57 13.00
C LYS A 325 7.42 9.66 12.92
N ALA A 326 6.87 10.86 12.75
CA ALA A 326 5.43 11.09 12.62
C ALA A 326 4.90 10.63 11.26
N TYR A 327 5.67 10.82 10.21
CA TYR A 327 5.31 10.51 8.82
C TYR A 327 6.39 9.68 8.13
N PRO A 328 6.49 8.36 8.41
CA PRO A 328 7.51 7.49 7.84
C PRO A 328 7.49 7.40 6.31
N VAL A 329 6.36 7.74 5.69
CA VAL A 329 6.18 7.75 4.24
C VAL A 329 7.09 8.77 3.55
N VAL A 330 7.50 9.83 4.24
CA VAL A 330 8.40 10.86 3.71
C VAL A 330 9.78 10.29 3.38
N GLU A 331 10.31 9.38 4.21
CA GLU A 331 11.60 8.72 3.95
C GLU A 331 11.61 7.89 2.66
N LYS A 332 10.42 7.47 2.20
CA LYS A 332 10.26 6.61 1.03
C LYS A 332 10.22 7.42 -0.27
N ARG A 333 10.04 8.74 -0.17
CA ARG A 333 10.08 9.61 -1.34
C ARG A 333 11.49 9.64 -1.92
N ARG A 334 11.58 9.49 -3.25
CA ARG A 334 12.87 9.41 -3.95
C ARG A 334 13.77 10.61 -3.68
N GLU A 335 13.22 11.82 -3.64
CA GLU A 335 13.97 13.02 -3.32
C GLU A 335 14.63 12.94 -1.94
N MET A 336 13.93 12.39 -0.92
CA MET A 336 14.49 12.17 0.40
C MET A 336 15.55 11.06 0.39
N GLN A 337 15.32 9.99 -0.37
CA GLN A 337 16.30 8.93 -0.55
C GLN A 337 17.55 9.42 -1.27
N GLN A 338 17.39 10.20 -2.35
CA GLN A 338 18.51 10.79 -3.09
C GLN A 338 19.31 11.79 -2.25
N ALA A 339 18.62 12.57 -1.41
CA ALA A 339 19.24 13.47 -0.46
C ALA A 339 19.84 12.74 0.77
N GLY A 340 19.66 11.40 0.88
CA GLY A 340 20.12 10.64 2.03
C GLY A 340 19.36 10.91 3.33
N VAL A 341 18.19 11.56 3.25
CA VAL A 341 17.38 11.96 4.41
C VAL A 341 16.55 10.77 4.89
N ASN A 342 17.02 10.14 5.94
CA ASN A 342 16.31 9.06 6.65
C ASN A 342 16.62 9.13 8.15
N LYS A 343 15.85 8.42 8.97
CA LYS A 343 15.98 8.46 10.44
C LYS A 343 17.40 8.13 10.90
N ILE A 344 18.02 7.10 10.34
CA ILE A 344 19.36 6.63 10.77
C ILE A 344 20.40 7.71 10.45
N ALA A 345 20.37 8.29 9.24
CA ALA A 345 21.30 9.34 8.85
C ALA A 345 21.15 10.58 9.73
N ILE A 346 19.90 11.02 9.99
CA ILE A 346 19.64 12.20 10.82
C ILE A 346 20.04 11.97 12.28
N GLU A 347 19.80 10.79 12.85
CA GLU A 347 20.26 10.42 14.19
C GLU A 347 21.81 10.43 14.27
N GLY A 348 22.47 9.94 13.22
CA GLY A 348 23.95 10.01 13.12
C GLY A 348 24.47 11.46 13.11
N LEU A 349 23.87 12.33 12.30
CA LEU A 349 24.22 13.75 12.25
C LEU A 349 24.03 14.47 13.60
N ILE A 350 22.93 14.17 14.30
CA ILE A 350 22.67 14.73 15.64
C ILE A 350 23.76 14.30 16.60
N ASP A 351 24.20 13.04 16.58
CA ASP A 351 25.23 12.52 17.49
C ASP A 351 26.62 13.08 17.17
N ASP A 352 26.94 13.30 15.91
CA ASP A 352 28.22 13.89 15.52
C ASP A 352 28.28 15.37 15.94
N ILE A 353 27.18 16.12 15.75
CA ILE A 353 27.09 17.52 16.23
C ILE A 353 27.26 17.58 17.76
N LYS A 354 26.68 16.66 18.51
CA LYS A 354 26.87 16.60 19.99
C LYS A 354 28.34 16.43 20.35
N LYS A 355 29.05 15.53 19.65
CA LYS A 355 30.51 15.31 19.85
C LYS A 355 31.30 16.56 19.53
N ASP A 356 30.97 17.28 18.44
CA ASP A 356 31.66 18.49 18.04
C ASP A 356 31.45 19.65 19.03
N ILE A 357 30.22 19.83 19.50
CA ILE A 357 29.93 20.79 20.58
C ILE A 357 30.74 20.45 21.82
N GLN A 358 30.84 19.19 22.19
CA GLN A 358 31.62 18.77 23.36
C GLN A 358 33.12 19.03 23.17
N ARG A 359 33.69 18.70 22.00
CA ARG A 359 35.10 18.99 21.65
C ARG A 359 35.42 20.48 21.73
N GLN A 360 34.55 21.32 21.18
CA GLN A 360 34.73 22.78 21.25
C GLN A 360 34.66 23.31 22.67
N ARG A 361 33.75 22.81 23.51
CA ARG A 361 33.64 23.16 24.93
C ARG A 361 34.89 22.75 25.72
N ASP A 362 35.43 21.56 25.48
CA ASP A 362 36.62 21.08 26.17
C ASP A 362 37.87 21.83 25.74
N ALA A 363 38.01 22.21 24.47
CA ALA A 363 39.06 23.07 23.96
C ALA A 363 38.99 24.47 24.61
N ALA A 364 37.79 25.03 24.74
CA ALA A 364 37.61 26.33 25.42
C ALA A 364 37.93 26.29 26.92
N ARG A 365 37.69 25.16 27.58
CA ARG A 365 38.06 24.93 29.01
C ARG A 365 39.56 24.72 29.18
N GLY A 366 40.22 23.95 28.30
CA GLY A 366 41.67 23.73 28.31
C GLY A 366 42.47 25.01 28.14
N ASN A 367 41.99 25.91 27.28
CA ASN A 367 42.64 27.21 27.05
C ASN A 367 42.52 28.21 28.26
N ARG A 368 41.50 28.04 29.14
CA ARG A 368 41.35 28.85 30.36
C ARG A 368 42.23 28.35 31.49
N GLY A 369 42.67 27.06 31.47
CA GLY A 369 43.56 26.50 32.49
C GLY A 369 45.04 26.84 32.33
N SER A 370 45.48 27.33 31.17
CA SER A 370 46.88 27.63 30.84
C SER A 370 47.27 29.11 31.07
N GLY A 371 46.39 29.94 31.54
CA GLY A 371 46.58 31.40 31.69
C GLY A 371 47.10 31.85 33.08
N GLY A 372 47.88 31.01 33.81
CA GLY A 372 48.36 31.39 35.13
C GLY A 372 49.71 30.78 35.53
N SER A 373 50.82 31.11 34.86
CA SER A 373 52.13 31.18 35.46
C SER A 373 53.14 31.74 34.45
N GLY A 374 53.74 32.88 34.77
CA GLY A 374 54.70 33.56 33.96
C GLY A 374 56.01 32.83 33.77
N GLY A 375 56.68 33.10 32.64
CA GLY A 375 58.04 32.62 32.38
C GLY A 375 58.35 32.71 30.87
N GLY A 376 59.17 33.69 30.49
CA GLY A 376 59.57 33.94 29.11
C GLY A 376 60.30 32.73 28.49
N GLY A 377 60.05 32.54 27.23
CA GLY A 377 60.76 31.58 26.39
C GLY A 377 60.41 31.80 24.91
N ARG A 378 61.38 32.37 24.18
CA ARG A 378 61.37 32.40 22.68
C ARG A 378 61.30 31.02 22.13
N GLY A 379 60.46 30.77 21.14
CA GLY A 379 60.50 29.52 20.40
C GLY A 379 59.46 29.40 19.28
N LEU A 380 59.89 29.76 18.08
CA LEU A 380 59.67 29.07 16.80
C LEU A 380 58.29 28.51 16.45
N GLY A 381 57.79 28.99 15.30
CA GLY A 381 56.79 28.52 14.41
C GLY A 381 56.33 27.06 14.54
N GLY A 382 55.07 26.87 14.83
CA GLY A 382 54.34 25.61 14.68
C GLY A 382 53.19 25.80 13.75
N GLY A 383 53.33 25.33 12.54
CA GLY A 383 52.25 25.28 11.54
C GLY A 383 51.05 24.57 12.13
N GLY A 384 49.94 25.26 12.23
CA GLY A 384 48.67 24.68 12.59
C GLY A 384 48.29 23.62 11.55
N VAL A 385 48.42 22.36 11.93
CA VAL A 385 47.80 21.25 11.22
C VAL A 385 46.31 21.45 11.39
N ARG A 386 45.64 21.94 10.32
CA ARG A 386 44.19 21.83 10.22
C ARG A 386 43.84 20.32 10.36
N PRO A 387 42.96 19.94 11.26
CA PRO A 387 42.43 18.58 11.25
C PRO A 387 41.79 18.33 9.86
N PRO A 388 41.89 17.10 9.33
CA PRO A 388 41.22 16.79 8.08
C PRO A 388 39.73 17.12 8.23
N ARG A 389 39.21 17.91 7.30
CA ARG A 389 37.78 18.04 7.09
C ARG A 389 37.27 16.62 6.97
N GLY A 390 36.50 16.14 7.94
CA GLY A 390 35.57 15.09 7.71
C GLY A 390 34.56 15.66 6.74
N ASP A 391 34.66 15.22 5.48
CA ASP A 391 33.66 15.56 4.48
C ASP A 391 32.32 15.07 5.00
N LEU A 392 31.56 16.01 5.58
CA LEU A 392 30.13 15.78 5.78
C LEU A 392 29.58 15.47 4.39
N PRO A 393 28.74 14.45 4.21
CA PRO A 393 28.13 14.19 2.93
C PRO A 393 27.46 15.51 2.50
N GLU A 394 27.95 16.10 1.40
CA GLU A 394 27.24 17.15 0.71
C GLU A 394 25.90 16.57 0.30
N PHE A 395 24.87 16.90 1.06
CA PHE A 395 23.52 16.57 0.65
C PHE A 395 23.30 17.30 -0.68
N ALA A 396 23.09 16.55 -1.74
CA ALA A 396 22.81 17.10 -3.06
C ALA A 396 21.41 17.75 -3.04
N LEU A 397 21.34 18.96 -2.46
CA LEU A 397 20.12 19.78 -2.41
C LEU A 397 19.75 20.33 -3.81
N ASP A 398 20.63 20.22 -4.80
CA ASP A 398 20.39 20.69 -6.17
C ASP A 398 19.25 19.95 -6.91
N GLY A 399 18.77 18.82 -6.39
CA GLY A 399 17.61 18.09 -6.92
C GLY A 399 16.28 18.47 -6.26
N MET A 400 16.28 19.38 -5.29
CA MET A 400 15.08 19.78 -4.53
C MET A 400 14.43 21.10 -4.99
N LYS A 401 14.89 21.69 -6.12
CA LYS A 401 14.30 22.90 -6.70
C LYS A 401 13.30 22.61 -7.80
#